data_4abd519304060e706d3a799cef99f20c
#
_entry.id   4abd519304060e706d3a799cef99f20c
#
_cell.length_a   1.000
_cell.length_b   1.000
_cell.length_c   1.000
_cell.angle_alpha   90.00
_cell.angle_beta   90.00
_cell.angle_gamma   90.00
#
_symmetry.space_group_name_H-M   'P 1'
#
loop_
_entity.id
_entity.type
_entity.pdbx_description
1 polymer ?
#
loop_
_entity_poly.entity_id
_entity_poly.type
_entity_poly.pdbx_seq_one_letter_code
_entity_poly.pdbx_strand_id
1 'polypeptide(L)'
;MILSQWYENVQAQLTADGLKPVFVQPDAKNKLPLVFVNVHVDADMSSKTGTLSRVGQQIDIYDSIDTPPAEWEDFVRKVKWSLSKVTRWQSLTATNSIDTSMGDSTPLRRCMLIVNIEGDY
;
A
#
# COMPACT_ATOMS: atom_id res chain seq x y z
N MET A 1 -2.61 -9.44 16.37
CA MET A 1 -2.76 -8.03 15.95
C MET A 1 -4.15 -7.84 15.34
N ILE A 2 -4.90 -6.86 15.80
CA ILE A 2 -6.18 -6.53 15.19
C ILE A 2 -5.95 -5.59 13.99
N LEU A 3 -6.87 -5.60 13.04
CA LEU A 3 -6.70 -4.88 11.78
C LEU A 3 -6.58 -3.35 11.96
N SER A 4 -7.34 -2.78 12.89
CA SER A 4 -7.22 -1.34 13.19
C SER A 4 -5.82 -0.96 13.67
N GLN A 5 -5.20 -1.83 14.45
CA GLN A 5 -3.82 -1.62 14.90
C GLN A 5 -2.84 -1.71 13.74
N TRP A 6 -3.09 -2.59 12.79
CA TRP A 6 -2.30 -2.66 11.56
C TRP A 6 -2.31 -1.31 10.82
N TYR A 7 -3.49 -0.71 10.63
CA TYR A 7 -3.60 0.58 9.96
C TYR A 7 -2.87 1.69 10.73
N GLU A 8 -3.01 1.71 12.06
CA GLU A 8 -2.30 2.69 12.89
C GLU A 8 -0.79 2.53 12.77
N ASN A 9 -0.30 1.31 12.77
CA ASN A 9 1.13 1.03 12.66
C ASN A 9 1.67 1.43 11.28
N VAL A 10 0.91 1.16 10.22
CA VAL A 10 1.28 1.57 8.86
C VAL A 10 1.36 3.09 8.78
N GLN A 11 0.37 3.79 9.29
CA GLN A 11 0.35 5.25 9.30
C GLN A 11 1.56 5.82 10.02
N ALA A 12 1.84 5.32 11.22
CA ALA A 12 2.95 5.78 12.03
C ALA A 12 4.30 5.55 11.34
N GLN A 13 4.49 4.36 10.78
CA GLN A 13 5.77 4.01 10.16
C GLN A 13 6.02 4.78 8.86
N LEU A 14 5.01 4.85 7.99
CA LEU A 14 5.15 5.58 6.74
C LEU A 14 5.39 7.07 7.00
N THR A 15 4.69 7.64 7.97
CA THR A 15 4.87 9.03 8.37
C THR A 15 6.26 9.27 8.93
N ALA A 16 6.76 8.37 9.78
CA ALA A 16 8.10 8.47 10.36
C ALA A 16 9.19 8.43 9.29
N ASP A 17 8.96 7.72 8.20
CA ASP A 17 9.89 7.63 7.07
C ASP A 17 9.64 8.72 6.01
N GLY A 18 8.76 9.68 6.29
CA GLY A 18 8.53 10.85 5.44
C GLY A 18 7.66 10.60 4.22
N LEU A 19 6.86 9.53 4.21
CA LEU A 19 6.12 9.09 3.02
C LEU A 19 4.71 9.66 2.91
N LYS A 20 4.19 10.30 3.95
CA LYS A 20 2.88 10.98 3.97
C LYS A 20 1.74 10.14 3.37
N PRO A 21 1.38 9.01 3.97
CA PRO A 21 0.34 8.15 3.42
C PRO A 21 -1.03 8.80 3.50
N VAL A 22 -1.91 8.47 2.53
CA VAL A 22 -3.31 8.87 2.56
C VAL A 22 -4.18 7.61 2.66
N PHE A 23 -5.34 7.74 3.31
CA PHE A 23 -6.25 6.63 3.57
C PHE A 23 -7.61 6.84 2.92
N VAL A 24 -7.79 7.94 2.22
CA VAL A 24 -9.01 8.30 1.49
C VAL A 24 -8.68 8.30 0.02
N GLN A 25 -9.66 7.96 -0.82
CA GLN A 25 -9.47 7.93 -2.26
C GLN A 25 -8.83 9.23 -2.74
N PRO A 26 -7.62 9.17 -3.33
CA PRO A 26 -6.95 10.37 -3.80
C PRO A 26 -7.58 10.91 -5.08
N ASP A 27 -7.31 12.18 -5.35
CA ASP A 27 -7.74 12.85 -6.57
C ASP A 27 -6.56 13.63 -7.19
N ALA A 28 -6.84 14.37 -8.26
CA ALA A 28 -5.81 15.12 -8.98
C ALA A 28 -5.17 16.25 -8.14
N LYS A 29 -5.76 16.62 -7.00
CA LYS A 29 -5.23 17.65 -6.13
C LYS A 29 -4.16 17.13 -5.16
N ASN A 30 -4.05 15.83 -5.00
CA ASN A 30 -3.04 15.26 -4.14
C ASN A 30 -1.66 15.46 -4.72
N LYS A 31 -0.69 15.75 -3.84
CA LYS A 31 0.69 15.92 -4.26
C LYS A 31 1.31 14.58 -4.60
N LEU A 32 2.14 14.58 -5.64
CA LEU A 32 2.91 13.42 -6.06
C LEU A 32 4.35 13.54 -5.56
N PRO A 33 5.03 12.47 -5.24
CA PRO A 33 4.56 11.08 -5.23
C PRO A 33 3.57 10.82 -4.09
N LEU A 34 2.69 9.86 -4.27
CA LEU A 34 1.57 9.60 -3.38
C LEU A 34 1.55 8.12 -2.97
N VAL A 35 1.33 7.87 -1.68
CA VAL A 35 1.11 6.51 -1.16
C VAL A 35 -0.31 6.44 -0.63
N PHE A 36 -1.14 5.61 -1.25
CA PHE A 36 -2.53 5.42 -0.86
C PHE A 36 -2.69 4.05 -0.22
N VAL A 37 -3.00 4.03 1.08
CA VAL A 37 -3.34 2.80 1.79
C VAL A 37 -4.80 2.50 1.52
N ASN A 38 -5.03 1.61 0.56
CA ASN A 38 -6.33 1.28 0.02
C ASN A 38 -7.05 0.25 0.90
N VAL A 39 -8.19 -0.23 0.42
CA VAL A 39 -8.94 -1.26 1.12
C VAL A 39 -8.16 -2.56 1.21
N HIS A 40 -8.51 -3.37 2.20
CA HIS A 40 -7.99 -4.72 2.32
C HIS A 40 -9.00 -5.73 1.80
N VAL A 41 -8.51 -6.90 1.46
CA VAL A 41 -9.36 -8.04 1.08
C VAL A 41 -9.14 -9.14 2.12
N ASP A 42 -10.23 -9.56 2.76
CA ASP A 42 -10.19 -10.63 3.74
C ASP A 42 -10.42 -11.96 3.06
N ALA A 43 -9.52 -12.89 3.27
CA ALA A 43 -9.74 -14.29 2.94
C ALA A 43 -9.83 -15.04 4.26
N ASP A 44 -11.05 -15.34 4.68
CA ASP A 44 -11.27 -16.06 5.93
C ASP A 44 -10.87 -17.51 5.75
N MET A 45 -9.87 -17.93 6.51
CA MET A 45 -9.39 -19.30 6.53
C MET A 45 -9.83 -20.03 7.80
N SER A 46 -10.79 -19.50 8.52
CA SER A 46 -11.30 -20.08 9.74
C SER A 46 -11.85 -21.48 9.51
N SER A 47 -11.59 -22.35 10.46
CA SER A 47 -12.19 -23.66 10.52
C SER A 47 -13.06 -23.76 11.77
N LYS A 48 -13.75 -24.87 11.95
CA LYS A 48 -14.56 -25.08 13.16
C LYS A 48 -13.73 -25.11 14.43
N THR A 49 -12.43 -25.29 14.31
CA THR A 49 -11.54 -25.45 15.45
C THR A 49 -10.63 -24.25 15.69
N GLY A 50 -10.73 -23.19 14.85
CA GLY A 50 -9.90 -22.01 15.05
C GLY A 50 -10.25 -20.91 14.06
N THR A 51 -9.73 -19.72 14.37
CA THR A 51 -9.84 -18.56 13.49
C THR A 51 -8.48 -18.21 12.97
N LEU A 52 -8.30 -18.35 11.66
CA LEU A 52 -7.11 -17.89 10.97
C LEU A 52 -7.59 -17.07 9.79
N SER A 53 -7.26 -15.80 9.79
CA SER A 53 -7.63 -14.88 8.74
C SER A 53 -6.42 -14.52 7.91
N ARG A 54 -6.61 -14.42 6.60
CA ARG A 54 -5.63 -13.89 5.67
C ARG A 54 -6.16 -12.57 5.14
N VAL A 55 -5.35 -11.54 5.24
CA VAL A 55 -5.69 -10.20 4.76
C VAL A 55 -4.71 -9.81 3.66
N GLY A 56 -5.23 -9.43 2.51
CA GLY A 56 -4.45 -8.81 1.45
C GLY A 56 -4.64 -7.31 1.50
N GLN A 57 -3.64 -6.59 1.98
CA GLN A 57 -3.70 -5.13 2.05
C GLN A 57 -3.18 -4.54 0.76
N GLN A 58 -4.01 -3.78 0.08
CA GLN A 58 -3.62 -3.07 -1.13
C GLN A 58 -3.05 -1.70 -0.78
N ILE A 59 -1.89 -1.40 -1.32
CA ILE A 59 -1.25 -0.09 -1.18
C ILE A 59 -0.86 0.36 -2.58
N ASP A 60 -1.38 1.51 -2.99
CA ASP A 60 -1.12 2.06 -4.31
C ASP A 60 -0.13 3.21 -4.22
N ILE A 61 0.91 3.15 -5.04
CA ILE A 61 1.92 4.19 -5.14
C ILE A 61 1.73 4.88 -6.50
N TYR A 62 1.62 6.20 -6.48
CA TYR A 62 1.44 7.00 -7.69
C TYR A 62 2.54 8.02 -7.82
N ASP A 63 2.97 8.27 -9.04
CA ASP A 63 3.87 9.37 -9.35
C ASP A 63 3.62 9.86 -10.79
N SER A 64 4.22 10.99 -11.13
CA SER A 64 4.15 11.54 -12.48
C SER A 64 4.73 10.56 -13.50
N ILE A 65 4.11 10.51 -14.68
CA ILE A 65 4.66 9.75 -15.82
C ILE A 65 6.05 10.26 -16.22
N ASP A 66 6.34 11.52 -15.90
CA ASP A 66 7.61 12.17 -16.25
C ASP A 66 8.73 11.88 -15.25
N THR A 67 8.42 11.25 -14.11
CA THR A 67 9.45 10.90 -13.12
C THR A 67 10.43 9.89 -13.74
N PRO A 68 11.75 10.16 -13.66
CA PRO A 68 12.73 9.21 -14.19
C PRO A 68 12.58 7.82 -13.58
N PRO A 69 12.77 6.75 -14.37
CA PRO A 69 12.57 5.39 -13.88
C PRO A 69 13.39 5.04 -12.63
N ALA A 70 14.61 5.53 -12.53
CA ALA A 70 15.46 5.25 -11.37
C ALA A 70 14.88 5.89 -10.10
N GLU A 71 14.39 7.12 -10.17
CA GLU A 71 13.76 7.78 -9.04
C GLU A 71 12.46 7.08 -8.64
N TRP A 72 11.68 6.65 -9.62
CA TRP A 72 10.45 5.91 -9.37
C TRP A 72 10.74 4.60 -8.63
N GLU A 73 11.71 3.83 -9.10
CA GLU A 73 12.07 2.56 -8.46
C GLU A 73 12.62 2.79 -7.04
N ASP A 74 13.39 3.84 -6.82
CA ASP A 74 13.90 4.18 -5.49
C ASP A 74 12.76 4.54 -4.54
N PHE A 75 11.76 5.25 -5.02
CA PHE A 75 10.58 5.59 -4.20
C PHE A 75 9.78 4.35 -3.83
N VAL A 76 9.51 3.48 -4.81
CA VAL A 76 8.79 2.23 -4.56
C VAL A 76 9.56 1.37 -3.55
N ARG A 77 10.86 1.27 -3.69
CA ARG A 77 11.70 0.52 -2.76
C ARG A 77 11.65 1.11 -1.35
N LYS A 78 11.63 2.42 -1.23
CA LYS A 78 11.51 3.09 0.06
C LYS A 78 10.20 2.74 0.75
N VAL A 79 9.10 2.69 0.00
CA VAL A 79 7.80 2.29 0.53
C VAL A 79 7.84 0.85 1.02
N LYS A 80 8.38 -0.06 0.21
CA LYS A 80 8.51 -1.48 0.59
C LYS A 80 9.35 -1.64 1.85
N TRP A 81 10.45 -0.92 1.93
CA TRP A 81 11.34 -0.96 3.09
C TRP A 81 10.65 -0.45 4.35
N SER A 82 9.89 0.63 4.24
CA SER A 82 9.13 1.17 5.36
C SER A 82 8.08 0.17 5.84
N LEU A 83 7.34 -0.45 4.91
CA LEU A 83 6.34 -1.46 5.24
C LEU A 83 6.96 -2.69 5.94
N SER A 84 8.18 -3.04 5.60
CA SER A 84 8.86 -4.20 6.21
C SER A 84 9.10 -4.03 7.71
N LYS A 85 9.05 -2.79 8.22
CA LYS A 85 9.23 -2.49 9.63
C LYS A 85 7.93 -2.58 10.43
N VAL A 86 6.78 -2.61 9.75
CA VAL A 86 5.47 -2.51 10.43
C VAL A 86 5.11 -3.82 11.10
N THR A 87 5.26 -4.92 10.38
CA THR A 87 4.90 -6.23 10.88
C THR A 87 5.52 -7.29 9.98
N ARG A 88 5.42 -8.53 10.44
CA ARG A 88 5.75 -9.65 9.57
C ARG A 88 4.61 -9.86 8.58
N TRP A 89 4.93 -9.78 7.30
CA TRP A 89 4.01 -10.17 6.25
C TRP A 89 4.59 -11.40 5.54
N GLN A 90 3.70 -12.25 5.05
CA GLN A 90 4.11 -13.51 4.43
C GLN A 90 4.61 -13.31 3.02
N SER A 91 3.99 -12.42 2.29
CA SER A 91 4.38 -12.12 0.94
C SER A 91 3.98 -10.71 0.56
N LEU A 92 4.71 -10.16 -0.38
CA LEU A 92 4.41 -8.87 -0.98
C LEU A 92 4.56 -9.02 -2.48
N THR A 93 3.52 -8.67 -3.22
CA THR A 93 3.56 -8.63 -4.67
C THR A 93 3.44 -7.20 -5.15
N ALA A 94 4.09 -6.90 -6.26
CA ALA A 94 4.07 -5.56 -6.85
C ALA A 94 3.68 -5.66 -8.32
N THR A 95 2.72 -4.83 -8.74
CA THR A 95 2.28 -4.75 -10.13
C THR A 95 2.41 -3.31 -10.60
N ASN A 96 3.22 -3.08 -11.61
CA ASN A 96 3.42 -1.77 -12.20
C ASN A 96 2.49 -1.55 -13.37
N SER A 97 1.93 -0.35 -13.46
CA SER A 97 1.01 0.01 -14.54
C SER A 97 1.02 1.53 -14.76
N ILE A 98 0.28 1.94 -15.77
CA ILE A 98 -0.02 3.36 -16.02
C ILE A 98 -1.50 3.55 -15.71
N ASP A 99 -1.80 4.51 -14.86
CA ASP A 99 -3.17 4.80 -14.42
C ASP A 99 -3.64 6.11 -15.05
N THR A 100 -4.81 6.08 -15.66
CA THR A 100 -5.45 7.24 -16.29
C THR A 100 -6.73 7.63 -15.58
N SER A 101 -7.04 7.03 -14.43
CA SER A 101 -8.33 7.19 -13.74
C SER A 101 -8.36 8.30 -12.70
N MET A 102 -7.27 9.02 -12.49
CA MET A 102 -7.15 10.01 -11.40
C MET A 102 -7.69 11.40 -11.76
N GLY A 103 -8.71 11.46 -12.58
CA GLY A 103 -9.60 12.60 -12.66
C GLY A 103 -9.27 13.69 -13.69
N ASP A 104 -8.03 13.91 -14.07
CA ASP A 104 -7.65 14.95 -15.04
C ASP A 104 -7.11 14.41 -16.34
N SER A 105 -7.31 13.15 -16.61
CA SER A 105 -6.81 12.40 -17.77
C SER A 105 -5.29 12.39 -17.97
N THR A 106 -4.53 12.93 -17.03
CA THR A 106 -3.06 12.85 -17.09
C THR A 106 -2.64 11.46 -16.60
N PRO A 107 -1.87 10.70 -17.42
CA PRO A 107 -1.44 9.38 -16.97
C PRO A 107 -0.42 9.47 -15.83
N LEU A 108 -0.54 8.54 -14.89
CA LEU A 108 0.36 8.42 -13.75
C LEU A 108 1.04 7.06 -13.73
N ARG A 109 2.26 7.02 -13.26
CA ARG A 109 2.88 5.76 -12.89
C ARG A 109 2.17 5.22 -11.66
N ARG A 110 1.88 3.93 -11.67
CA ARG A 110 1.24 3.26 -10.54
C ARG A 110 1.96 1.97 -10.23
N CYS A 111 2.20 1.75 -8.94
CA CYS A 111 2.64 0.45 -8.44
C CYS A 111 1.63 0.00 -7.39
N MET A 112 0.94 -1.09 -7.66
CA MET A 112 0.02 -1.69 -6.71
C MET A 112 0.76 -2.75 -5.91
N LEU A 113 0.87 -2.53 -4.61
CA LEU A 113 1.43 -3.52 -3.69
C LEU A 113 0.29 -4.28 -3.02
N ILE A 114 0.41 -5.59 -2.98
CA ILE A 114 -0.47 -6.43 -2.17
C ILE A 114 0.39 -7.07 -1.09
N VAL A 115 0.14 -6.72 0.15
CA VAL A 115 0.83 -7.27 1.32
C VAL A 115 -0.08 -8.32 1.94
N ASN A 116 0.34 -9.56 1.92
CA ASN A 116 -0.44 -10.65 2.50
C ASN A 116 -0.02 -10.87 3.94
N ILE A 117 -0.97 -10.68 4.84
CA ILE A 117 -0.80 -10.79 6.27
C ILE A 117 -1.69 -11.93 6.75
N GLU A 118 -1.14 -12.81 7.56
CA GLU A 118 -1.89 -13.93 8.12
C GLU A 118 -1.79 -13.86 9.63
N GLY A 119 -2.91 -14.07 10.30
CA GLY A 119 -2.93 -14.00 11.74
C GLY A 119 -4.36 -13.94 12.27
N ASP A 120 -4.45 -13.60 13.53
CA ASP A 120 -5.72 -13.46 14.24
C ASP A 120 -6.13 -11.98 14.22
N TYR A 121 -7.09 -11.68 13.40
CA TYR A 121 -7.56 -10.29 13.20
C TYR A 121 -8.96 -10.09 13.76
#